data_b2e474642042a152ba560e2bfcc97c87
#
_entry.id   b2e474642042a152ba560e2bfcc97c87
#
_cell.length_a   1.000
_cell.length_b   1.000
_cell.length_c   1.000
_cell.angle_alpha   90.00
_cell.angle_beta   90.00
_cell.angle_gamma   90.00
#
_symmetry.space_group_name_H-M   'P 1'
#
loop_
_entity.id
_entity.type
_entity.pdbx_description
1 polymer ?
#
loop_
_entity_poly.entity_id
_entity_poly.type
_entity_poly.pdbx_seq_one_letter_code
_entity_poly.pdbx_strand_id
1 'polypeptide(L)'
;MVLALQVVSSHLLGVADIESALGAQACLANRLLPHAANEAEALNRWNSPRLFLLDGCSLAFPLGPLSSRLRANSPGSRFLALLAPERSGQAEMLQLFHWGIDGMLVLDGNWKMELPQAVRALLGDRVWVPREVLLAFVKQMKNLLDRQLLPGQLLTAREGQVLELLFRRLTNKEIAGQLKISERTAKFHVCNALNKLGLDNRKKLLKTSGPLSV
;
A
#
# COMPACT_ATOMS: atom_id res chain seq x y z
N MET A 1 -14.70 7.74 -28.47
CA MET A 1 -13.80 6.79 -27.76
C MET A 1 -14.59 6.25 -26.60
N VAL A 2 -14.99 4.99 -26.64
CA VAL A 2 -15.79 4.37 -25.57
C VAL A 2 -14.92 4.22 -24.33
N LEU A 3 -15.31 4.89 -23.26
CA LEU A 3 -14.62 4.78 -21.97
C LEU A 3 -15.01 3.45 -21.32
N ALA A 4 -14.05 2.54 -21.17
CA ALA A 4 -14.25 1.29 -20.44
C ALA A 4 -14.20 1.60 -18.92
N LEU A 5 -15.35 2.00 -18.39
CA LEU A 5 -15.57 2.32 -16.97
C LEU A 5 -16.43 1.22 -16.35
N GLN A 6 -16.00 0.71 -15.20
CA GLN A 6 -16.73 -0.30 -14.44
C GLN A 6 -17.18 0.27 -13.10
N VAL A 7 -18.48 0.30 -12.85
CA VAL A 7 -19.03 0.70 -11.54
C VAL A 7 -19.25 -0.55 -10.68
N VAL A 8 -18.77 -0.51 -9.45
CA VAL A 8 -18.98 -1.54 -8.42
C VAL A 8 -19.79 -0.93 -7.30
N SER A 9 -21.09 -1.25 -7.24
CA SER A 9 -22.03 -0.76 -6.25
C SER A 9 -23.06 -1.83 -5.90
N SER A 10 -23.53 -1.85 -4.67
CA SER A 10 -24.66 -2.70 -4.26
C SER A 10 -26.02 -2.02 -4.42
N HIS A 11 -26.05 -0.73 -4.80
CA HIS A 11 -27.27 0.05 -4.97
C HIS A 11 -27.49 0.49 -6.42
N LEU A 12 -28.63 0.10 -7.00
CA LEU A 12 -29.03 0.49 -8.37
C LEU A 12 -29.24 2.01 -8.53
N LEU A 13 -29.78 2.67 -7.51
CA LEU A 13 -30.01 4.12 -7.52
C LEU A 13 -28.68 4.90 -7.53
N GLY A 14 -27.69 4.44 -6.81
CA GLY A 14 -26.36 5.05 -6.84
C GLY A 14 -25.72 4.98 -8.22
N VAL A 15 -25.93 3.89 -8.95
CA VAL A 15 -25.42 3.75 -10.33
C VAL A 15 -26.09 4.75 -11.27
N ALA A 16 -27.42 4.95 -11.14
CA ALA A 16 -28.15 5.92 -11.97
C ALA A 16 -27.68 7.37 -11.73
N ASP A 17 -27.38 7.73 -10.47
CA ASP A 17 -26.81 9.03 -10.13
C ASP A 17 -25.42 9.25 -10.73
N ILE A 18 -24.57 8.21 -10.68
CA ILE A 18 -23.22 8.21 -11.30
C ILE A 18 -23.34 8.37 -12.82
N GLU A 19 -24.22 7.60 -13.46
CA GLU A 19 -24.47 7.68 -14.91
C GLU A 19 -24.98 9.08 -15.29
N SER A 20 -25.89 9.64 -14.51
CA SER A 20 -26.39 11.01 -14.71
C SER A 20 -25.28 12.06 -14.60
N ALA A 21 -24.38 11.92 -13.62
CA ALA A 21 -23.27 12.85 -13.41
C ALA A 21 -22.21 12.77 -14.51
N LEU A 22 -21.98 11.58 -15.07
CA LEU A 22 -21.02 11.38 -16.15
C LEU A 22 -21.57 11.76 -17.53
N GLY A 23 -22.89 11.83 -17.68
CA GLY A 23 -23.56 12.20 -18.93
C GLY A 23 -23.33 11.19 -20.06
N ALA A 24 -23.69 11.60 -21.31
CA ALA A 24 -23.54 10.74 -22.50
C ALA A 24 -22.09 10.33 -22.85
N GLN A 25 -21.10 10.82 -22.14
CA GLN A 25 -19.69 10.44 -22.31
C GLN A 25 -19.33 9.13 -21.60
N ALA A 26 -20.17 8.67 -20.69
CA ALA A 26 -20.00 7.39 -20.00
C ALA A 26 -20.72 6.29 -20.78
N CYS A 27 -20.15 5.86 -21.88
CA CYS A 27 -20.57 4.62 -22.49
C CYS A 27 -20.16 3.45 -21.60
N LEU A 28 -21.20 2.71 -21.14
CA LEU A 28 -21.12 1.40 -20.51
C LEU A 28 -20.48 1.34 -19.11
N ALA A 29 -21.20 1.86 -18.14
CA ALA A 29 -21.09 1.38 -16.78
C ALA A 29 -21.64 -0.05 -16.71
N ASN A 30 -20.79 -1.06 -16.84
CA ASN A 30 -21.18 -2.40 -16.51
C ASN A 30 -21.30 -2.52 -14.98
N ARG A 31 -22.43 -3.01 -14.51
CA ARG A 31 -22.76 -3.13 -13.09
C ARG A 31 -22.18 -4.42 -12.54
N LEU A 32 -21.27 -4.34 -11.60
CA LEU A 32 -20.96 -5.45 -10.70
C LEU A 32 -21.71 -5.23 -9.40
N LEU A 33 -22.79 -5.95 -9.20
CA LEU A 33 -23.39 -6.12 -7.89
C LEU A 33 -22.59 -7.22 -7.19
N PRO A 34 -21.93 -6.96 -6.06
CA PRO A 34 -21.26 -8.00 -5.31
C PRO A 34 -22.32 -8.93 -4.70
N HIS A 35 -22.64 -10.02 -5.38
CA HIS A 35 -23.27 -11.17 -4.76
C HIS A 35 -22.20 -12.03 -4.11
N ALA A 36 -22.35 -12.33 -2.84
CA ALA A 36 -21.38 -12.95 -1.97
C ALA A 36 -20.84 -14.33 -2.39
N ALA A 37 -21.38 -14.97 -3.40
CA ALA A 37 -21.04 -16.34 -3.77
C ALA A 37 -20.17 -16.47 -5.04
N ASN A 38 -20.11 -15.49 -5.97
CA ASN A 38 -19.47 -15.65 -7.29
C ASN A 38 -18.68 -14.43 -7.78
N GLU A 39 -18.06 -13.67 -6.87
CA GLU A 39 -17.26 -12.48 -7.24
C GLU A 39 -16.12 -12.80 -8.23
N ALA A 40 -15.49 -13.96 -8.10
CA ALA A 40 -14.38 -14.36 -8.96
C ALA A 40 -14.80 -14.66 -10.42
N GLU A 41 -15.98 -15.23 -10.63
CA GLU A 41 -16.51 -15.51 -11.98
C GLU A 41 -17.01 -14.23 -12.67
N ALA A 42 -17.61 -13.32 -11.91
CA ALA A 42 -18.04 -12.03 -12.45
C ALA A 42 -16.84 -11.20 -12.92
N LEU A 43 -15.71 -11.27 -12.20
CA LEU A 43 -14.48 -10.55 -12.52
C LEU A 43 -13.76 -11.08 -13.77
N ASN A 44 -13.88 -12.38 -14.07
CA ASN A 44 -13.22 -13.02 -15.22
C ASN A 44 -13.92 -12.78 -16.58
N ARG A 45 -15.15 -12.25 -16.59
CA ARG A 45 -15.93 -12.04 -17.82
C ARG A 45 -15.70 -10.70 -18.52
N TRP A 46 -14.85 -9.81 -17.95
CA TRP A 46 -14.74 -8.46 -18.43
C TRP A 46 -13.40 -8.21 -19.12
N ASN A 47 -13.45 -7.63 -20.31
CA ASN A 47 -12.28 -6.97 -20.91
C ASN A 47 -11.82 -5.89 -19.94
N SER A 48 -10.62 -6.05 -19.36
CA SER A 48 -10.01 -5.21 -18.35
C SER A 48 -10.43 -3.73 -18.46
N PRO A 49 -11.32 -3.23 -17.59
CA PRO A 49 -11.75 -1.83 -17.66
C PRO A 49 -10.56 -0.93 -17.32
N ARG A 50 -10.49 0.25 -17.96
CA ARG A 50 -9.43 1.21 -17.64
C ARG A 50 -9.62 1.87 -16.27
N LEU A 51 -10.86 1.94 -15.79
CA LEU A 51 -11.20 2.57 -14.52
C LEU A 51 -12.31 1.80 -13.80
N PHE A 52 -12.07 1.45 -12.55
CA PHE A 52 -13.08 1.00 -11.60
C PHE A 52 -13.54 2.16 -10.73
N LEU A 53 -14.85 2.31 -10.63
CA LEU A 53 -15.51 3.23 -9.72
C LEU A 53 -16.14 2.42 -8.60
N LEU A 54 -15.61 2.54 -7.39
CA LEU A 54 -15.99 1.77 -6.21
C LEU A 54 -16.91 2.62 -5.32
N ASP A 55 -18.16 2.19 -5.18
CA ASP A 55 -19.11 2.87 -4.30
C ASP A 55 -18.90 2.44 -2.83
N GLY A 56 -18.06 3.19 -2.14
CA GLY A 56 -17.73 2.92 -0.73
C GLY A 56 -18.86 3.21 0.25
N CYS A 57 -19.96 3.82 -0.22
CA CYS A 57 -21.15 4.05 0.61
C CYS A 57 -22.07 2.84 0.68
N SER A 58 -22.18 2.10 -0.44
CA SER A 58 -23.07 0.94 -0.53
C SER A 58 -22.40 -0.39 -0.29
N LEU A 59 -21.08 -0.48 -0.49
CA LEU A 59 -20.34 -1.73 -0.36
C LEU A 59 -20.13 -2.10 1.11
N ALA A 60 -20.58 -3.29 1.48
CA ALA A 60 -20.37 -3.86 2.82
C ALA A 60 -18.92 -4.34 3.05
N PHE A 61 -18.08 -4.33 2.02
CA PHE A 61 -16.72 -4.84 2.07
C PHE A 61 -15.70 -3.70 2.20
N PRO A 62 -14.55 -3.95 2.85
CA PRO A 62 -13.46 -2.99 2.86
C PRO A 62 -12.91 -2.80 1.45
N LEU A 63 -12.84 -1.54 0.99
CA LEU A 63 -12.43 -1.18 -0.38
C LEU A 63 -10.98 -1.59 -0.71
N GLY A 64 -10.09 -1.57 0.29
CA GLY A 64 -8.69 -1.93 0.11
C GLY A 64 -8.49 -3.36 -0.40
N PRO A 65 -8.93 -4.41 0.32
CA PRO A 65 -8.86 -5.79 -0.17
C PRO A 65 -9.58 -5.99 -1.50
N LEU A 66 -10.71 -5.32 -1.73
CA LEU A 66 -11.43 -5.39 -3.00
C LEU A 66 -10.59 -4.85 -4.15
N SER A 67 -10.00 -3.65 -4.00
CA SER A 67 -9.15 -3.05 -5.04
C SER A 67 -7.94 -3.91 -5.36
N SER A 68 -7.32 -4.55 -4.36
CA SER A 68 -6.19 -5.46 -4.57
C SER A 68 -6.58 -6.68 -5.41
N ARG A 69 -7.74 -7.29 -5.15
CA ARG A 69 -8.26 -8.42 -5.95
C ARG A 69 -8.59 -8.01 -7.37
N LEU A 70 -9.24 -6.87 -7.54
CA LEU A 70 -9.57 -6.32 -8.86
C LEU A 70 -8.30 -6.02 -9.67
N ARG A 71 -7.28 -5.47 -9.02
CA ARG A 71 -5.98 -5.16 -9.65
C ARG A 71 -5.25 -6.42 -10.10
N ALA A 72 -5.32 -7.50 -9.34
CA ALA A 72 -4.73 -8.78 -9.73
C ALA A 72 -5.33 -9.32 -11.04
N ASN A 73 -6.64 -9.13 -11.25
CA ASN A 73 -7.35 -9.58 -12.44
C ASN A 73 -7.30 -8.57 -13.61
N SER A 74 -7.06 -7.30 -13.32
CA SER A 74 -7.02 -6.21 -14.30
C SER A 74 -5.82 -5.31 -14.07
N PRO A 75 -4.59 -5.78 -14.35
CA PRO A 75 -3.39 -4.99 -14.17
C PRO A 75 -3.42 -3.77 -15.10
N GLY A 76 -3.10 -2.60 -14.55
CA GLY A 76 -3.15 -1.33 -15.29
C GLY A 76 -4.46 -0.57 -15.19
N SER A 77 -5.51 -1.14 -14.58
CA SER A 77 -6.73 -0.41 -14.25
C SER A 77 -6.49 0.60 -13.13
N ARG A 78 -7.22 1.73 -13.20
CA ARG A 78 -7.27 2.75 -12.15
C ARG A 78 -8.48 2.55 -11.24
N PHE A 79 -8.42 3.06 -10.02
CA PHE A 79 -9.47 2.90 -9.02
C PHE A 79 -9.86 4.25 -8.44
N LEU A 80 -11.16 4.58 -8.56
CA LEU A 80 -11.79 5.75 -7.93
C LEU A 80 -12.76 5.27 -6.86
N ALA A 81 -12.54 5.65 -5.62
CA ALA A 81 -13.46 5.38 -4.52
C ALA A 81 -14.40 6.57 -4.30
N LEU A 82 -15.69 6.30 -4.21
CA LEU A 82 -16.70 7.25 -3.72
C LEU A 82 -16.88 7.02 -2.23
N LEU A 83 -16.74 8.06 -1.43
CA LEU A 83 -16.75 7.99 0.02
C LEU A 83 -17.86 8.85 0.61
N ALA A 84 -18.54 8.33 1.63
CA ALA A 84 -19.41 9.16 2.44
C ALA A 84 -18.59 10.20 3.22
N PRO A 85 -19.15 11.40 3.51
CA PRO A 85 -18.46 12.43 4.29
C PRO A 85 -17.91 11.93 5.62
N GLU A 86 -18.63 11.01 6.29
CA GLU A 86 -18.24 10.43 7.58
C GLU A 86 -17.00 9.51 7.46
N ARG A 87 -16.73 9.02 6.26
CA ARG A 87 -15.60 8.13 5.90
C ARG A 87 -14.52 8.84 5.11
N SER A 88 -14.50 10.16 5.14
CA SER A 88 -13.53 10.99 4.42
C SER A 88 -12.37 11.47 5.30
N GLY A 89 -12.15 10.81 6.44
CA GLY A 89 -11.04 11.15 7.34
C GLY A 89 -9.67 10.93 6.67
N GLN A 90 -8.72 11.84 6.95
CA GLN A 90 -7.37 11.78 6.36
C GLN A 90 -6.69 10.42 6.55
N ALA A 91 -6.83 9.80 7.73
CA ALA A 91 -6.22 8.51 8.03
C ALA A 91 -6.83 7.38 7.18
N GLU A 92 -8.15 7.37 7.01
CA GLU A 92 -8.86 6.38 6.19
C GLU A 92 -8.51 6.53 4.71
N MET A 93 -8.52 7.76 4.19
CA MET A 93 -8.10 8.04 2.81
C MET A 93 -6.64 7.68 2.55
N LEU A 94 -5.74 7.95 3.51
CA LEU A 94 -4.35 7.56 3.42
C LEU A 94 -4.18 6.04 3.36
N GLN A 95 -4.97 5.30 4.14
CA GLN A 95 -4.99 3.85 4.10
C GLN A 95 -5.49 3.33 2.74
N LEU A 96 -6.56 3.91 2.19
CA LEU A 96 -7.05 3.55 0.86
C LEU A 96 -6.00 3.82 -0.24
N PHE A 97 -5.27 4.93 -0.14
CA PHE A 97 -4.19 5.24 -1.05
C PHE A 97 -3.05 4.21 -0.99
N HIS A 98 -2.71 3.71 0.20
CA HIS A 98 -1.76 2.61 0.38
C HIS A 98 -2.25 1.29 -0.27
N TRP A 99 -3.55 1.05 -0.29
CA TRP A 99 -4.16 -0.10 -0.97
C TRP A 99 -4.22 0.06 -2.50
N GLY A 100 -3.70 1.18 -3.01
CA GLY A 100 -3.63 1.44 -4.44
C GLY A 100 -4.91 2.04 -5.04
N ILE A 101 -5.75 2.69 -4.23
CA ILE A 101 -6.83 3.54 -4.76
C ILE A 101 -6.18 4.80 -5.33
N ASP A 102 -6.39 5.04 -6.63
CA ASP A 102 -5.74 6.15 -7.36
C ASP A 102 -6.50 7.47 -7.23
N GLY A 103 -7.79 7.41 -6.88
CA GLY A 103 -8.64 8.58 -6.69
C GLY A 103 -9.67 8.38 -5.59
N MET A 104 -10.03 9.47 -4.92
CA MET A 104 -11.06 9.51 -3.89
C MET A 104 -11.93 10.73 -4.09
N LEU A 105 -13.24 10.53 -4.05
CA LEU A 105 -14.25 11.56 -4.19
C LEU A 105 -15.24 11.44 -3.03
N VAL A 106 -15.41 12.52 -2.30
CA VAL A 106 -16.39 12.59 -1.21
C VAL A 106 -17.75 12.94 -1.79
N LEU A 107 -18.78 12.21 -1.39
CA LEU A 107 -20.16 12.46 -1.84
C LEU A 107 -20.79 13.63 -1.04
N ASP A 108 -20.21 14.80 -1.20
CA ASP A 108 -20.75 16.07 -0.71
C ASP A 108 -21.68 16.73 -1.74
N GLY A 109 -22.06 18.01 -1.53
CA GLY A 109 -22.96 18.72 -2.44
C GLY A 109 -22.43 18.91 -3.87
N ASN A 110 -21.13 18.79 -4.10
CA ASN A 110 -20.45 19.10 -5.38
C ASN A 110 -19.99 17.87 -6.17
N TRP A 111 -20.07 16.67 -5.60
CA TRP A 111 -19.49 15.47 -6.17
C TRP A 111 -19.89 15.18 -7.62
N LYS A 112 -21.14 15.52 -8.02
CA LYS A 112 -21.63 15.32 -9.40
C LYS A 112 -20.88 16.18 -10.42
N MET A 113 -20.38 17.34 -10.02
CA MET A 113 -19.56 18.22 -10.87
C MET A 113 -18.09 17.79 -10.87
N GLU A 114 -17.62 17.24 -9.78
CA GLU A 114 -16.23 16.79 -9.65
C GLU A 114 -15.97 15.42 -10.29
N LEU A 115 -16.96 14.54 -10.29
CA LEU A 115 -16.82 13.16 -10.81
C LEU A 115 -16.28 13.10 -12.25
N PRO A 116 -16.78 13.90 -13.23
CA PRO A 116 -16.23 13.88 -14.59
C PRO A 116 -14.77 14.36 -14.64
N GLN A 117 -14.37 15.26 -13.73
CA GLN A 117 -13.00 15.77 -13.64
C GLN A 117 -12.07 14.71 -13.06
N ALA A 118 -12.49 14.02 -11.98
CA ALA A 118 -11.77 12.92 -11.36
C ALA A 118 -11.55 11.77 -12.36
N VAL A 119 -12.58 11.36 -13.08
CA VAL A 119 -12.52 10.32 -14.12
C VAL A 119 -11.51 10.71 -15.22
N ARG A 120 -11.56 11.93 -15.73
CA ARG A 120 -10.60 12.41 -16.74
C ARG A 120 -9.17 12.46 -16.20
N ALA A 121 -8.98 12.86 -14.95
CA ALA A 121 -7.65 12.88 -14.33
C ALA A 121 -7.05 11.47 -14.27
N LEU A 122 -7.82 10.49 -13.78
CA LEU A 122 -7.37 9.10 -13.64
C LEU A 122 -7.10 8.42 -14.97
N LEU A 123 -7.93 8.68 -15.98
CA LEU A 123 -7.72 8.16 -17.34
C LEU A 123 -6.50 8.79 -18.05
N GLY A 124 -6.06 9.97 -17.58
CA GLY A 124 -4.84 10.65 -18.01
C GLY A 124 -3.63 10.34 -17.12
N ASP A 125 -3.64 9.20 -16.41
CA ASP A 125 -2.55 8.74 -15.53
C ASP A 125 -2.20 9.71 -14.38
N ARG A 126 -3.16 10.55 -13.98
CA ARG A 126 -3.04 11.41 -12.81
C ARG A 126 -3.81 10.82 -11.63
N VAL A 127 -3.47 11.21 -10.41
CA VAL A 127 -4.20 10.87 -9.19
C VAL A 127 -5.25 11.94 -8.88
N TRP A 128 -6.35 11.53 -8.24
CA TRP A 128 -7.40 12.43 -7.73
C TRP A 128 -7.55 12.21 -6.22
N VAL A 129 -6.66 12.82 -5.46
CA VAL A 129 -6.54 12.61 -4.02
C VAL A 129 -6.43 13.98 -3.34
N PRO A 130 -7.08 14.21 -2.19
CA PRO A 130 -6.92 15.44 -1.43
C PRO A 130 -5.44 15.72 -1.15
N ARG A 131 -5.04 16.98 -1.29
CA ARG A 131 -3.64 17.40 -1.12
C ARG A 131 -3.05 16.97 0.21
N GLU A 132 -3.85 17.01 1.26
CA GLU A 132 -3.43 16.64 2.62
C GLU A 132 -3.06 15.16 2.73
N VAL A 133 -3.83 14.30 2.08
CA VAL A 133 -3.56 12.84 2.01
C VAL A 133 -2.27 12.58 1.23
N LEU A 134 -2.10 13.25 0.10
CA LEU A 134 -0.89 13.12 -0.71
C LEU A 134 0.35 13.58 0.06
N LEU A 135 0.27 14.71 0.75
CA LEU A 135 1.37 15.22 1.58
C LEU A 135 1.68 14.27 2.75
N ALA A 136 0.67 13.70 3.40
CA ALA A 136 0.86 12.71 4.44
C ALA A 136 1.56 11.45 3.92
N PHE A 137 1.16 10.97 2.73
CA PHE A 137 1.81 9.84 2.08
C PHE A 137 3.28 10.12 1.76
N VAL A 138 3.58 11.27 1.14
CA VAL A 138 4.97 11.68 0.83
C VAL A 138 5.81 11.77 2.09
N LYS A 139 5.26 12.33 3.18
CA LYS A 139 5.95 12.41 4.48
C LYS A 139 6.24 11.03 5.06
N GLN A 140 5.30 10.09 4.97
CA GLN A 140 5.54 8.72 5.42
C GLN A 140 6.62 8.03 4.57
N MET A 141 6.56 8.16 3.25
CA MET A 141 7.58 7.59 2.36
C MET A 141 8.95 8.17 2.62
N LYS A 142 9.05 9.50 2.80
CA LYS A 142 10.30 10.16 3.19
C LYS A 142 10.85 9.59 4.49
N ASN A 143 10.02 9.45 5.52
CA ASN A 143 10.44 8.89 6.80
C ASN A 143 10.93 7.43 6.68
N LEU A 144 10.29 6.63 5.80
CA LEU A 144 10.73 5.26 5.53
C LEU A 144 12.07 5.24 4.80
N LEU A 145 12.24 6.08 3.78
CA LEU A 145 13.50 6.23 3.05
C LEU A 145 14.62 6.76 3.95
N ASP A 146 14.34 7.76 4.77
CA ASP A 146 15.32 8.31 5.72
C ASP A 146 15.76 7.23 6.73
N ARG A 147 14.85 6.36 7.17
CA ARG A 147 15.19 5.22 8.03
C ARG A 147 16.04 4.17 7.31
N GLN A 148 15.79 3.95 6.01
CA GLN A 148 16.58 3.02 5.20
C GLN A 148 17.90 3.60 4.75
N LEU A 149 17.96 4.92 4.55
CA LEU A 149 19.13 5.64 4.04
C LEU A 149 19.98 6.29 5.14
N LEU A 150 19.59 6.18 6.43
CA LEU A 150 20.41 6.71 7.52
C LEU A 150 21.77 5.99 7.52
N PRO A 151 22.89 6.73 7.32
CA PRO A 151 24.24 6.15 7.32
C PRO A 151 24.57 5.37 8.60
N GLY A 152 23.83 5.65 9.68
CA GLY A 152 23.96 4.97 10.97
C GLY A 152 23.34 3.57 11.06
N GLN A 153 22.50 3.16 10.10
CA GLN A 153 21.94 1.79 10.07
C GLN A 153 22.79 0.83 9.22
N LEU A 154 23.69 1.34 8.39
CA LEU A 154 24.68 0.48 7.74
C LEU A 154 25.69 0.05 8.82
N LEU A 155 25.89 -1.25 8.90
CA LEU A 155 26.94 -1.79 9.76
C LEU A 155 28.30 -1.24 9.30
N THR A 156 29.06 -0.72 10.22
CA THR A 156 30.47 -0.42 9.95
C THR A 156 31.22 -1.72 9.59
N ALA A 157 32.34 -1.63 8.89
CA ALA A 157 33.15 -2.79 8.56
C ALA A 157 33.45 -3.64 9.81
N ARG A 158 33.64 -3.00 10.97
CA ARG A 158 33.90 -3.67 12.24
C ARG A 158 32.67 -4.36 12.81
N GLU A 159 31.51 -3.75 12.73
CA GLU A 159 30.23 -4.34 13.14
C GLU A 159 29.83 -5.52 12.21
N GLY A 160 30.13 -5.42 10.91
CA GLY A 160 29.96 -6.53 9.96
C GLY A 160 30.81 -7.74 10.31
N GLN A 161 32.11 -7.54 10.61
CA GLN A 161 32.99 -8.61 11.08
C GLN A 161 32.49 -9.26 12.37
N VAL A 162 32.05 -8.45 13.33
CA VAL A 162 31.46 -8.95 14.58
C VAL A 162 30.20 -9.75 14.32
N LEU A 163 29.34 -9.31 13.41
CA LEU A 163 28.10 -9.99 13.07
C LEU A 163 28.37 -11.38 12.43
N GLU A 164 29.35 -11.47 11.54
CA GLU A 164 29.77 -12.75 10.95
C GLU A 164 30.21 -13.75 12.02
N LEU A 165 30.99 -13.30 13.01
CA LEU A 165 31.43 -14.14 14.12
C LEU A 165 30.26 -14.50 15.07
N LEU A 166 29.28 -13.63 15.22
CA LEU A 166 28.05 -13.94 15.94
C LEU A 166 27.23 -15.04 15.27
N PHE A 167 27.12 -15.05 13.95
CA PHE A 167 26.48 -16.14 13.21
C PHE A 167 27.20 -17.47 13.39
N ARG A 168 28.53 -17.47 13.54
CA ARG A 168 29.32 -18.64 13.92
C ARG A 168 29.18 -19.02 15.40
N ARG A 169 28.30 -18.34 16.15
CA ARG A 169 28.01 -18.59 17.58
C ARG A 169 29.15 -18.31 18.55
N LEU A 170 30.18 -17.57 18.16
CA LEU A 170 31.32 -17.23 19.02
C LEU A 170 30.89 -16.32 20.18
N THR A 171 31.46 -16.52 21.35
CA THR A 171 31.29 -15.67 22.53
C THR A 171 32.01 -14.33 22.36
N ASN A 172 31.71 -13.34 23.19
CA ASN A 172 32.39 -12.02 23.12
C ASN A 172 33.90 -12.16 23.35
N LYS A 173 34.32 -13.11 24.19
CA LYS A 173 35.74 -13.41 24.45
C LYS A 173 36.46 -13.99 23.22
N GLU A 174 35.82 -14.91 22.50
CA GLU A 174 36.35 -15.48 21.26
C GLU A 174 36.36 -14.45 20.12
N ILE A 175 35.31 -13.64 20.01
CA ILE A 175 35.26 -12.50 19.06
C ILE A 175 36.40 -11.53 19.34
N ALA A 176 36.62 -11.20 20.61
CA ALA A 176 37.71 -10.32 21.03
C ALA A 176 39.08 -10.88 20.64
N GLY A 177 39.28 -12.17 20.85
CA GLY A 177 40.51 -12.86 20.45
C GLY A 177 40.76 -12.87 18.95
N GLN A 178 39.71 -13.18 18.14
CA GLN A 178 39.84 -13.20 16.68
C GLN A 178 40.07 -11.82 16.08
N LEU A 179 39.41 -10.82 16.62
CA LEU A 179 39.49 -9.43 16.13
C LEU A 179 40.63 -8.63 16.76
N LYS A 180 41.40 -9.22 17.68
CA LYS A 180 42.52 -8.59 18.43
C LYS A 180 42.10 -7.31 19.13
N ILE A 181 40.98 -7.34 19.83
CA ILE A 181 40.38 -6.21 20.60
C ILE A 181 40.09 -6.69 22.04
N SER A 182 39.77 -5.74 22.92
CA SER A 182 39.30 -6.09 24.26
C SER A 182 37.91 -6.71 24.23
N GLU A 183 37.57 -7.56 25.20
CA GLU A 183 36.22 -8.13 25.33
C GLU A 183 35.17 -7.05 25.53
N ARG A 184 35.50 -5.97 26.22
CA ARG A 184 34.65 -4.79 26.38
C ARG A 184 34.34 -4.12 25.03
N THR A 185 35.35 -3.99 24.16
CA THR A 185 35.19 -3.44 22.81
C THR A 185 34.37 -4.38 21.92
N ALA A 186 34.58 -5.68 22.01
CA ALA A 186 33.77 -6.66 21.30
C ALA A 186 32.29 -6.58 21.72
N LYS A 187 32.00 -6.51 23.03
CA LYS A 187 30.64 -6.33 23.56
C LYS A 187 29.99 -5.05 23.05
N PHE A 188 30.75 -3.94 22.98
CA PHE A 188 30.26 -2.67 22.43
C PHE A 188 29.85 -2.79 20.96
N HIS A 189 30.68 -3.39 20.11
CA HIS A 189 30.35 -3.62 18.69
C HIS A 189 29.19 -4.60 18.52
N VAL A 190 29.09 -5.62 19.34
CA VAL A 190 27.94 -6.56 19.36
C VAL A 190 26.64 -5.81 19.65
N CYS A 191 26.65 -4.96 20.69
CA CYS A 191 25.47 -4.17 21.06
C CYS A 191 25.05 -3.22 19.95
N ASN A 192 26.01 -2.51 19.36
CA ASN A 192 25.74 -1.59 18.25
C ASN A 192 25.21 -2.31 16.99
N ALA A 193 25.80 -3.45 16.63
CA ALA A 193 25.34 -4.25 15.49
C ALA A 193 23.91 -4.76 15.71
N LEU A 194 23.58 -5.27 16.89
CA LEU A 194 22.24 -5.73 17.22
C LEU A 194 21.22 -4.57 17.20
N ASN A 195 21.57 -3.42 17.80
CA ASN A 195 20.70 -2.24 17.79
C ASN A 195 20.42 -1.73 16.38
N LYS A 196 21.44 -1.70 15.51
CA LYS A 196 21.28 -1.29 14.10
C LYS A 196 20.40 -2.27 13.30
N LEU A 197 20.35 -3.53 13.67
CA LEU A 197 19.49 -4.56 13.09
C LEU A 197 18.08 -4.60 13.73
N GLY A 198 17.80 -3.73 14.72
CA GLY A 198 16.52 -3.74 15.43
C GLY A 198 16.31 -4.96 16.32
N LEU A 199 17.41 -5.61 16.76
CA LEU A 199 17.38 -6.83 17.56
C LEU A 199 17.75 -6.53 19.00
N ASP A 200 16.87 -6.87 19.94
CA ASP A 200 17.10 -6.62 21.39
C ASP A 200 18.15 -7.58 21.98
N ASN A 201 18.36 -8.73 21.35
CA ASN A 201 19.31 -9.72 21.87
C ASN A 201 19.81 -10.69 20.80
N ARG A 202 20.95 -11.32 21.12
CA ARG A 202 21.62 -12.31 20.29
C ARG A 202 20.74 -13.54 19.95
N LYS A 203 19.82 -13.94 20.84
CA LYS A 203 18.97 -15.11 20.62
C LYS A 203 17.98 -14.87 19.46
N LYS A 204 17.52 -13.63 19.28
CA LYS A 204 16.67 -13.24 18.14
C LYS A 204 17.44 -13.35 16.83
N LEU A 205 18.69 -12.89 16.78
CA LEU A 205 19.55 -13.01 15.61
C LEU A 205 19.70 -14.48 15.13
N LEU A 206 19.93 -15.41 16.06
CA LEU A 206 20.15 -16.83 15.75
C LEU A 206 18.86 -17.58 15.37
N LYS A 207 17.68 -17.03 15.70
CA LYS A 207 16.36 -17.57 15.28
C LYS A 207 15.96 -17.12 13.88
N THR A 208 16.42 -15.95 13.45
CA THR A 208 16.08 -15.38 12.13
C THR A 208 16.93 -16.00 11.00
N SER A 209 18.07 -16.57 11.32
CA SER A 209 18.89 -17.36 10.41
C SER A 209 18.50 -18.83 10.48
N GLY A 210 17.38 -19.20 9.80
CA GLY A 210 17.18 -20.58 9.39
C GLY A 210 18.33 -21.03 8.47
N PRO A 211 18.58 -22.35 8.30
CA PRO A 211 19.70 -22.83 7.54
C PRO A 211 19.61 -22.29 6.11
N LEU A 212 20.57 -21.45 5.72
CA LEU A 212 20.86 -21.17 4.32
C LEU A 212 21.33 -22.51 3.74
N SER A 213 20.40 -23.21 3.07
CA SER A 213 20.77 -24.33 2.22
C SER A 213 21.64 -23.81 1.09
N VAL A 214 22.87 -24.29 1.05
CA VAL A 214 23.82 -24.16 -0.06
C VAL A 214 23.27 -24.95 -1.25
#